data_84e5c00a88a2783870fd0b0f75269d5c
#
_entry.id   84e5c00a88a2783870fd0b0f75269d5c
#
_cell.length_a   1.000
_cell.length_b   1.000
_cell.length_c   1.000
_cell.angle_alpha   90.00
_cell.angle_beta   90.00
_cell.angle_gamma   90.00
#
_symmetry.space_group_name_H-M   'P 1'
#
loop_
_entity.id
_entity.type
_entity.pdbx_description
1 polymer ?
#
loop_
_entity_poly.entity_id
_entity_poly.type
_entity_poly.pdbx_seq_one_letter_code
_entity_poly.pdbx_strand_id
1 'polypeptide(L)'
;NKLLVLQDEHGKFDDTTYNTINKTLKLYNHHRVFLKRKHVLNQLAKYLHEKEMLPAITFIFSRKLVEACAHEITVPLLEFDSKIPYTVKNECDQIIRKLPNYKEYLELPEYVNLVKLLEKGIGIHHSGMIPVLREIVELMISKKYIKLLFATESFAIGLDCPIKTAVFSNVSKFDGSSERFLMAHEYTQMAGRAGRRGIDAIGNVVHCNNLFNLPSNYEYKKMLNGKPQQLVSKFHISFDLIFNLLKNKLAENTKQFRGYIRYLNEALFSFLISFNFSKNA
;
A
#
# COMPACT_ATOMS: atom_id res chain seq x y z
N ASN A 1 8.26 9.14 -23.76
CA ASN A 1 8.30 8.63 -22.39
C ASN A 1 8.94 7.25 -22.38
N LYS A 2 10.02 7.09 -21.62
CA LYS A 2 10.75 5.83 -21.46
C LYS A 2 10.91 5.52 -19.99
N LEU A 3 10.59 4.30 -19.56
CA LEU A 3 10.96 3.82 -18.24
C LEU A 3 12.47 3.48 -18.25
N LEU A 4 13.14 3.80 -17.15
CA LEU A 4 14.53 3.45 -16.92
C LEU A 4 14.57 2.27 -15.95
N VAL A 5 15.39 1.26 -16.22
CA VAL A 5 15.54 0.08 -15.36
C VAL A 5 16.50 0.44 -14.23
N LEU A 6 15.99 0.55 -13.02
CA LEU A 6 16.75 0.87 -11.82
C LEU A 6 17.26 -0.39 -11.10
N GLN A 7 16.53 -1.48 -11.21
CA GLN A 7 16.87 -2.77 -10.66
C GLN A 7 16.43 -3.86 -11.63
N ASP A 8 17.27 -4.85 -11.87
CA ASP A 8 16.96 -5.98 -12.74
C ASP A 8 16.15 -7.08 -12.00
N GLU A 9 15.78 -8.13 -12.74
CA GLU A 9 15.03 -9.27 -12.22
C GLU A 9 15.77 -10.09 -11.17
N HIS A 10 17.10 -9.95 -11.10
CA HIS A 10 17.95 -10.61 -10.09
C HIS A 10 18.18 -9.73 -8.86
N GLY A 11 17.56 -8.57 -8.78
CA GLY A 11 17.69 -7.64 -7.66
C GLY A 11 18.96 -6.78 -7.70
N LYS A 12 19.69 -6.77 -8.82
CA LYS A 12 20.90 -5.95 -8.99
C LYS A 12 20.50 -4.51 -9.29
N PHE A 13 20.93 -3.59 -8.43
CA PHE A 13 20.71 -2.16 -8.58
C PHE A 13 21.67 -1.55 -9.60
N ASP A 14 21.15 -0.70 -10.50
CA ASP A 14 21.96 0.01 -11.50
C ASP A 14 22.27 1.45 -11.07
N ASP A 15 23.51 1.64 -10.61
CA ASP A 15 24.01 2.94 -10.20
C ASP A 15 24.06 3.95 -11.36
N THR A 16 24.26 3.51 -12.58
CA THR A 16 24.31 4.37 -13.78
C THR A 16 22.93 4.97 -14.04
N THR A 17 21.91 4.13 -13.99
CA THR A 17 20.51 4.56 -14.11
C THR A 17 20.12 5.52 -12.98
N TYR A 18 20.48 5.20 -11.72
CA TYR A 18 20.25 6.10 -10.59
C TYR A 18 20.88 7.49 -10.82
N ASN A 19 22.14 7.53 -11.23
CA ASN A 19 22.83 8.78 -11.50
C ASN A 19 22.19 9.58 -12.63
N THR A 20 21.70 8.90 -13.66
CA THR A 20 20.97 9.53 -14.77
C THR A 20 19.67 10.15 -14.28
N ILE A 21 18.88 9.45 -13.46
CA ILE A 21 17.67 9.96 -12.83
C ILE A 21 18.00 11.21 -11.99
N ASN A 22 19.00 11.10 -11.10
CA ASN A 22 19.40 12.18 -10.22
C ASN A 22 19.84 13.45 -10.99
N LYS A 23 20.63 13.27 -12.06
CA LYS A 23 21.02 14.39 -12.95
C LYS A 23 19.79 15.04 -13.60
N THR A 24 18.87 14.23 -14.11
CA THR A 24 17.66 14.73 -14.77
C THR A 24 16.78 15.51 -13.81
N LEU A 25 16.57 15.01 -12.58
CA LEU A 25 15.78 15.71 -11.56
C LEU A 25 16.46 17.01 -11.11
N LYS A 26 17.79 17.03 -10.97
CA LYS A 26 18.55 18.27 -10.69
C LYS A 26 18.41 19.30 -11.80
N LEU A 27 18.41 18.88 -13.06
CA LEU A 27 18.18 19.78 -14.20
C LEU A 27 16.76 20.35 -14.17
N TYR A 28 15.74 19.54 -13.88
CA TYR A 28 14.37 20.05 -13.73
C TYR A 28 14.26 21.10 -12.62
N ASN A 29 14.87 20.82 -11.46
CA ASN A 29 14.91 21.77 -10.35
C ASN A 29 15.65 23.06 -10.72
N HIS A 30 16.80 22.97 -11.40
CA HIS A 30 17.58 24.14 -11.86
C HIS A 30 16.77 25.01 -12.83
N HIS A 31 16.08 24.40 -13.77
CA HIS A 31 15.25 25.09 -14.73
C HIS A 31 13.83 25.40 -14.23
N ARG A 32 13.53 25.15 -12.95
CA ARG A 32 12.21 25.35 -12.32
C ARG A 32 11.08 24.64 -13.07
N VAL A 33 11.35 23.47 -13.65
CA VAL A 33 10.35 22.64 -14.31
C VAL A 33 9.61 21.81 -13.26
N PHE A 34 8.37 22.18 -12.99
CA PHE A 34 7.50 21.45 -12.06
C PHE A 34 6.51 20.59 -12.84
N LEU A 35 6.60 19.28 -12.65
CA LEU A 35 5.67 18.35 -13.26
C LEU A 35 4.42 18.20 -12.38
N LYS A 36 3.26 18.50 -12.94
CA LYS A 36 1.97 18.34 -12.24
C LYS A 36 1.67 16.84 -12.10
N ARG A 37 1.29 16.40 -10.90
CA ARG A 37 0.91 15.01 -10.61
C ARG A 37 -0.10 14.46 -11.61
N LYS A 38 -1.17 15.19 -11.88
CA LYS A 38 -2.18 14.83 -12.90
C LYS A 38 -1.54 14.46 -14.25
N HIS A 39 -0.59 15.28 -14.72
CA HIS A 39 0.10 15.02 -15.99
C HIS A 39 0.92 13.73 -15.91
N VAL A 40 1.73 13.54 -14.86
CA VAL A 40 2.57 12.35 -14.68
C VAL A 40 1.73 11.09 -14.63
N LEU A 41 0.65 11.08 -13.81
CA LEU A 41 -0.22 9.92 -13.67
C LEU A 41 -0.94 9.55 -14.98
N ASN A 42 -1.40 10.54 -15.75
CA ASN A 42 -2.03 10.29 -17.05
C ASN A 42 -1.03 9.76 -18.09
N GLN A 43 0.20 10.31 -18.14
CA GLN A 43 1.25 9.79 -19.02
C GLN A 43 1.62 8.35 -18.64
N LEU A 44 1.70 8.06 -17.33
CA LEU A 44 1.95 6.71 -16.85
C LEU A 44 0.80 5.77 -17.20
N ALA A 45 -0.44 6.15 -16.94
CA ALA A 45 -1.62 5.34 -17.27
C ALA A 45 -1.67 4.98 -18.77
N LYS A 46 -1.40 5.97 -19.64
CA LYS A 46 -1.29 5.76 -21.08
C LYS A 46 -0.17 4.77 -21.42
N TYR A 47 1.01 4.94 -20.83
CA TYR A 47 2.16 4.05 -21.05
C TYR A 47 1.85 2.62 -20.61
N LEU A 48 1.26 2.44 -19.39
CA LEU A 48 0.89 1.11 -18.87
C LEU A 48 -0.16 0.43 -19.77
N HIS A 49 -1.10 1.20 -20.31
CA HIS A 49 -2.10 0.69 -21.25
C HIS A 49 -1.45 0.24 -22.57
N GLU A 50 -0.65 1.11 -23.21
CA GLU A 50 0.03 0.84 -24.48
C GLU A 50 1.04 -0.33 -24.41
N LYS A 51 1.64 -0.56 -23.24
CA LYS A 51 2.62 -1.63 -22.99
C LYS A 51 2.01 -2.89 -22.38
N GLU A 52 0.69 -2.96 -22.33
CA GLU A 52 -0.03 -4.11 -21.77
C GLU A 52 0.40 -4.44 -20.32
N MET A 53 0.74 -3.42 -19.53
CA MET A 53 1.18 -3.55 -18.14
C MET A 53 0.03 -3.44 -17.12
N LEU A 54 -1.21 -3.35 -17.59
CA LEU A 54 -2.41 -3.38 -16.75
C LEU A 54 -2.88 -4.83 -16.47
N PRO A 55 -3.58 -5.12 -15.38
CA PRO A 55 -3.98 -4.18 -14.33
C PRO A 55 -2.81 -3.74 -13.45
N ALA A 56 -2.89 -2.49 -12.97
CA ALA A 56 -1.86 -1.92 -12.11
C ALA A 56 -2.45 -1.36 -10.81
N ILE A 57 -1.67 -1.40 -9.74
CA ILE A 57 -1.95 -0.71 -8.47
C ILE A 57 -1.00 0.45 -8.29
N THR A 58 -1.51 1.61 -7.88
CA THR A 58 -0.72 2.77 -7.50
C THR A 58 -0.82 2.99 -5.99
N PHE A 59 0.29 2.80 -5.29
CA PHE A 59 0.39 3.04 -3.85
C PHE A 59 0.54 4.54 -3.54
N ILE A 60 -0.32 5.03 -2.64
CA ILE A 60 -0.37 6.43 -2.20
C ILE A 60 -0.56 6.44 -0.68
N PHE A 61 0.31 7.16 0.04
CA PHE A 61 0.33 7.15 1.52
C PHE A 61 -0.59 8.21 2.17
N SER A 62 -1.68 8.57 1.49
CA SER A 62 -2.70 9.50 1.99
C SER A 62 -4.07 9.15 1.42
N ARG A 63 -5.06 8.93 2.29
CA ARG A 63 -6.45 8.60 1.89
C ARG A 63 -7.02 9.67 0.95
N LYS A 64 -6.87 10.95 1.31
CA LYS A 64 -7.32 12.09 0.49
C LYS A 64 -6.66 12.11 -0.89
N LEU A 65 -5.36 11.77 -0.97
CA LEU A 65 -4.65 11.75 -2.23
C LEU A 65 -5.02 10.53 -3.09
N VAL A 66 -5.40 9.39 -2.49
CA VAL A 66 -5.92 8.22 -3.24
C VAL A 66 -7.13 8.65 -4.08
N GLU A 67 -8.12 9.28 -3.45
CA GLU A 67 -9.32 9.77 -4.14
C GLU A 67 -8.99 10.83 -5.20
N ALA A 68 -8.19 11.83 -4.83
CA ALA A 68 -7.80 12.90 -5.75
C ALA A 68 -7.07 12.35 -7.00
N CYS A 69 -6.11 11.43 -6.81
CA CYS A 69 -5.36 10.84 -7.92
C CYS A 69 -6.26 10.00 -8.85
N ALA A 70 -7.22 9.25 -8.31
CA ALA A 70 -8.16 8.49 -9.11
C ALA A 70 -9.02 9.40 -10.00
N HIS A 71 -9.49 10.53 -9.47
CA HIS A 71 -10.27 11.50 -10.23
C HIS A 71 -9.44 12.31 -11.24
N GLU A 72 -8.12 12.39 -11.09
CA GLU A 72 -7.23 13.04 -12.03
C GLU A 72 -6.99 12.27 -13.33
N ILE A 73 -7.31 10.96 -13.35
CA ILE A 73 -7.15 10.12 -14.55
C ILE A 73 -8.21 10.46 -15.57
N THR A 74 -7.75 10.86 -16.76
CA THR A 74 -8.59 11.20 -17.91
C THR A 74 -8.37 10.29 -19.11
N VAL A 75 -7.32 9.47 -19.08
CA VAL A 75 -7.00 8.49 -20.14
C VAL A 75 -8.05 7.39 -20.12
N PRO A 76 -8.64 7.03 -21.29
CA PRO A 76 -9.52 5.89 -21.39
C PRO A 76 -8.73 4.59 -21.16
N LEU A 77 -9.17 3.77 -20.19
CA LEU A 77 -8.54 2.50 -19.82
C LEU A 77 -9.34 1.29 -20.35
N LEU A 78 -10.55 1.53 -20.81
CA LEU A 78 -11.45 0.55 -21.39
C LEU A 78 -11.61 0.84 -22.90
N GLU A 79 -11.91 -0.18 -23.67
CA GLU A 79 -12.25 -0.04 -25.09
C GLU A 79 -13.54 0.77 -25.28
N PHE A 80 -13.65 1.46 -26.39
CA PHE A 80 -14.76 2.37 -26.67
C PHE A 80 -16.15 1.70 -26.62
N ASP A 81 -16.23 0.45 -27.07
CA ASP A 81 -17.46 -0.35 -27.12
C ASP A 81 -17.59 -1.32 -25.94
N SER A 82 -16.75 -1.16 -24.92
CA SER A 82 -16.75 -2.04 -23.74
C SER A 82 -18.10 -2.05 -23.03
N LYS A 83 -18.62 -3.25 -22.75
CA LYS A 83 -19.82 -3.44 -21.91
C LYS A 83 -19.52 -3.35 -20.40
N ILE A 84 -18.25 -3.24 -20.01
CA ILE A 84 -17.82 -3.22 -18.61
C ILE A 84 -18.52 -2.10 -17.81
N PRO A 85 -18.62 -0.85 -18.28
CA PRO A 85 -19.27 0.21 -17.51
C PRO A 85 -20.70 -0.15 -17.08
N TYR A 86 -21.50 -0.65 -18.02
CA TYR A 86 -22.87 -1.06 -17.73
C TYR A 86 -22.94 -2.26 -16.77
N THR A 87 -22.10 -3.25 -16.97
CA THR A 87 -22.04 -4.45 -16.12
C THR A 87 -21.64 -4.08 -14.69
N VAL A 88 -20.60 -3.25 -14.53
CA VAL A 88 -20.11 -2.77 -13.24
C VAL A 88 -21.20 -2.03 -12.49
N LYS A 89 -21.90 -1.09 -13.13
CA LYS A 89 -23.00 -0.35 -12.52
C LYS A 89 -24.10 -1.28 -12.02
N ASN A 90 -24.56 -2.20 -12.86
CA ASN A 90 -25.59 -3.15 -12.49
C ASN A 90 -25.18 -4.04 -11.32
N GLU A 91 -23.95 -4.54 -11.31
CA GLU A 91 -23.44 -5.36 -10.21
C GLU A 91 -23.34 -4.58 -8.91
N CYS A 92 -22.83 -3.36 -8.94
CA CYS A 92 -22.78 -2.49 -7.76
C CYS A 92 -24.18 -2.25 -7.20
N ASP A 93 -25.15 -1.90 -8.05
CA ASP A 93 -26.54 -1.68 -7.66
C ASP A 93 -27.17 -2.95 -7.08
N GLN A 94 -26.92 -4.12 -7.66
CA GLN A 94 -27.42 -5.40 -7.15
C GLN A 94 -26.85 -5.74 -5.76
N ILE A 95 -25.59 -5.43 -5.49
CA ILE A 95 -24.97 -5.65 -4.18
C ILE A 95 -25.62 -4.74 -3.15
N ILE A 96 -25.73 -3.45 -3.44
CA ILE A 96 -26.31 -2.47 -2.53
C ILE A 96 -27.80 -2.77 -2.24
N ARG A 97 -28.57 -3.18 -3.24
CA ARG A 97 -30.00 -3.52 -3.07
C ARG A 97 -30.27 -4.70 -2.13
N LYS A 98 -29.27 -5.48 -1.78
CA LYS A 98 -29.38 -6.55 -0.75
C LYS A 98 -29.36 -6.02 0.68
N LEU A 99 -28.95 -4.77 0.89
CA LEU A 99 -28.88 -4.14 2.21
C LEU A 99 -30.25 -3.62 2.65
N PRO A 100 -30.57 -3.66 3.96
CA PRO A 100 -31.87 -3.19 4.48
C PRO A 100 -32.15 -1.73 4.14
N ASN A 101 -31.14 -0.88 4.17
CA ASN A 101 -31.23 0.57 3.92
C ASN A 101 -30.61 0.97 2.55
N TYR A 102 -30.78 0.14 1.53
CA TYR A 102 -30.15 0.32 0.22
C TYR A 102 -30.43 1.68 -0.44
N LYS A 103 -31.58 2.29 -0.20
CA LYS A 103 -31.93 3.59 -0.77
C LYS A 103 -31.00 4.69 -0.33
N GLU A 104 -30.62 4.69 0.97
CA GLU A 104 -29.65 5.64 1.52
C GLU A 104 -28.26 5.45 0.89
N TYR A 105 -27.84 4.20 0.69
CA TYR A 105 -26.57 3.91 0.03
C TYR A 105 -26.52 4.35 -1.43
N LEU A 106 -27.59 4.19 -2.18
CA LEU A 106 -27.65 4.60 -3.59
C LEU A 106 -27.55 6.14 -3.76
N GLU A 107 -27.94 6.90 -2.75
CA GLU A 107 -27.88 8.37 -2.73
C GLU A 107 -26.57 8.90 -2.13
N LEU A 108 -25.75 8.06 -1.50
CA LEU A 108 -24.48 8.48 -0.91
C LEU A 108 -23.52 9.02 -1.99
N PRO A 109 -22.98 10.24 -1.81
CA PRO A 109 -21.98 10.79 -2.73
C PRO A 109 -20.76 9.87 -2.94
N GLU A 110 -20.31 9.20 -1.87
CA GLU A 110 -19.22 8.25 -1.89
C GLU A 110 -19.51 7.06 -2.81
N TYR A 111 -20.71 6.51 -2.76
CA TYR A 111 -21.15 5.42 -3.65
C TYR A 111 -21.21 5.89 -5.10
N VAL A 112 -21.89 7.01 -5.35
CA VAL A 112 -22.05 7.57 -6.71
C VAL A 112 -20.69 7.87 -7.34
N ASN A 113 -19.78 8.46 -6.59
CA ASN A 113 -18.44 8.78 -7.07
C ASN A 113 -17.61 7.51 -7.31
N LEU A 114 -17.71 6.51 -6.42
CA LEU A 114 -17.03 5.24 -6.60
C LEU A 114 -17.51 4.54 -7.88
N VAL A 115 -18.82 4.42 -8.10
CA VAL A 115 -19.37 3.77 -9.31
C VAL A 115 -18.89 4.46 -10.59
N LYS A 116 -18.86 5.81 -10.62
CA LYS A 116 -18.33 6.57 -11.75
C LYS A 116 -16.84 6.28 -12.05
N LEU A 117 -16.04 5.99 -11.03
CA LEU A 117 -14.65 5.58 -11.21
C LEU A 117 -14.56 4.13 -11.72
N LEU A 118 -15.34 3.23 -11.13
CA LEU A 118 -15.38 1.82 -11.52
C LEU A 118 -15.84 1.63 -12.97
N GLU A 119 -16.82 2.42 -13.43
CA GLU A 119 -17.25 2.46 -14.84
C GLU A 119 -16.12 2.82 -15.80
N LYS A 120 -15.10 3.54 -15.35
CA LYS A 120 -13.90 3.87 -16.13
C LYS A 120 -12.77 2.83 -16.01
N GLY A 121 -13.00 1.75 -15.26
CA GLY A 121 -11.97 0.76 -14.93
C GLY A 121 -10.98 1.25 -13.86
N ILE A 122 -11.36 2.26 -13.06
CA ILE A 122 -10.55 2.82 -11.99
C ILE A 122 -11.14 2.46 -10.64
N GLY A 123 -10.32 1.93 -9.74
CA GLY A 123 -10.71 1.64 -8.35
C GLY A 123 -9.97 2.51 -7.36
N ILE A 124 -10.56 2.67 -6.18
CA ILE A 124 -9.92 3.24 -4.99
C ILE A 124 -10.04 2.28 -3.81
N HIS A 125 -9.02 2.20 -2.97
CA HIS A 125 -9.07 1.34 -1.79
C HIS A 125 -8.25 1.92 -0.63
N HIS A 126 -8.90 2.21 0.48
CA HIS A 126 -8.26 2.65 1.71
C HIS A 126 -9.14 2.40 2.94
N SER A 127 -8.54 2.37 4.12
CA SER A 127 -9.22 2.06 5.38
C SER A 127 -10.29 3.08 5.82
N GLY A 128 -10.36 4.26 5.18
CA GLY A 128 -11.39 5.26 5.45
C GLY A 128 -12.68 5.07 4.65
N MET A 129 -12.73 4.13 3.71
CA MET A 129 -13.95 3.82 2.96
C MET A 129 -14.96 3.07 3.82
N ILE A 130 -16.24 3.27 3.53
CA ILE A 130 -17.31 2.47 4.09
C ILE A 130 -17.07 0.99 3.75
N PRO A 131 -17.18 0.06 4.71
CA PRO A 131 -16.79 -1.34 4.50
C PRO A 131 -17.42 -1.99 3.27
N VAL A 132 -18.73 -1.82 3.06
CA VAL A 132 -19.41 -2.40 1.90
C VAL A 132 -18.90 -1.84 0.56
N LEU A 133 -18.52 -0.56 0.51
CA LEU A 133 -17.93 0.04 -0.70
C LEU A 133 -16.53 -0.53 -0.98
N ARG A 134 -15.77 -0.82 0.05
CA ARG A 134 -14.47 -1.49 -0.07
C ARG A 134 -14.63 -2.92 -0.60
N GLU A 135 -15.59 -3.68 -0.07
CA GLU A 135 -15.92 -5.03 -0.56
C GLU A 135 -16.33 -5.03 -2.04
N ILE A 136 -17.11 -4.01 -2.48
CA ILE A 136 -17.45 -3.82 -3.89
C ILE A 136 -16.17 -3.68 -4.73
N VAL A 137 -15.23 -2.84 -4.32
CA VAL A 137 -13.97 -2.65 -5.06
C VAL A 137 -13.20 -3.97 -5.14
N GLU A 138 -13.09 -4.72 -4.05
CA GLU A 138 -12.41 -6.01 -3.98
C GLU A 138 -13.06 -7.03 -4.94
N LEU A 139 -14.40 -7.05 -5.00
CA LEU A 139 -15.13 -7.88 -5.95
C LEU A 139 -14.87 -7.45 -7.41
N MET A 140 -14.87 -6.14 -7.70
CA MET A 140 -14.60 -5.64 -9.06
C MET A 140 -13.16 -5.94 -9.51
N ILE A 141 -12.19 -5.97 -8.58
CA ILE A 141 -10.82 -6.41 -8.86
C ILE A 141 -10.80 -7.90 -9.22
N SER A 142 -11.44 -8.75 -8.42
CA SER A 142 -11.48 -10.20 -8.64
C SER A 142 -12.13 -10.56 -10.00
N LYS A 143 -13.12 -9.78 -10.41
CA LYS A 143 -13.79 -9.89 -11.73
C LYS A 143 -13.01 -9.25 -12.88
N LYS A 144 -11.83 -8.67 -12.61
CA LYS A 144 -10.95 -8.04 -13.60
C LYS A 144 -11.53 -6.80 -14.31
N TYR A 145 -12.52 -6.15 -13.69
CA TYR A 145 -13.12 -4.93 -14.24
C TYR A 145 -12.23 -3.70 -13.98
N ILE A 146 -11.41 -3.72 -12.92
CA ILE A 146 -10.49 -2.63 -12.59
C ILE A 146 -9.18 -2.81 -13.35
N LYS A 147 -8.79 -1.79 -14.09
CA LYS A 147 -7.51 -1.70 -14.82
C LYS A 147 -6.46 -0.93 -14.03
N LEU A 148 -6.88 0.11 -13.29
CA LEU A 148 -5.98 0.91 -12.47
C LEU A 148 -6.59 1.12 -11.07
N LEU A 149 -5.90 0.65 -10.05
CA LEU A 149 -6.30 0.78 -8.66
C LEU A 149 -5.41 1.80 -7.95
N PHE A 150 -5.99 2.75 -7.24
CA PHE A 150 -5.29 3.64 -6.33
C PHE A 150 -5.56 3.18 -4.89
N ALA A 151 -4.51 2.88 -4.13
CA ALA A 151 -4.69 2.33 -2.78
C ALA A 151 -3.64 2.81 -1.79
N THR A 152 -3.99 2.77 -0.51
CA THR A 152 -3.02 2.91 0.58
C THR A 152 -2.31 1.58 0.84
N GLU A 153 -1.24 1.62 1.65
CA GLU A 153 -0.44 0.44 2.01
C GLU A 153 -1.26 -0.71 2.62
N SER A 154 -2.41 -0.40 3.24
CA SER A 154 -3.29 -1.40 3.84
C SER A 154 -3.80 -2.45 2.83
N PHE A 155 -3.88 -2.09 1.54
CA PHE A 155 -4.24 -3.03 0.47
C PHE A 155 -3.18 -4.11 0.26
N ALA A 156 -1.92 -3.84 0.58
CA ALA A 156 -0.85 -4.82 0.45
C ALA A 156 -0.98 -6.01 1.42
N ILE A 157 -1.86 -5.89 2.44
CA ILE A 157 -2.08 -6.90 3.46
C ILE A 157 -3.38 -7.66 3.16
N GLY A 158 -3.30 -8.94 2.88
CA GLY A 158 -4.44 -9.87 2.96
C GLY A 158 -5.29 -10.10 1.71
N LEU A 159 -5.09 -9.38 0.60
CA LEU A 159 -5.86 -9.61 -0.62
C LEU A 159 -4.99 -10.26 -1.71
N ASP A 160 -5.48 -11.36 -2.26
CA ASP A 160 -4.90 -11.97 -3.47
C ASP A 160 -5.59 -11.37 -4.69
N CYS A 161 -4.90 -10.44 -5.34
CA CYS A 161 -5.44 -9.70 -6.47
C CYS A 161 -4.58 -9.88 -7.70
N PRO A 162 -5.17 -10.07 -8.89
CA PRO A 162 -4.44 -10.32 -10.12
C PRO A 162 -3.83 -9.03 -10.70
N ILE A 163 -2.82 -8.47 -10.03
CA ILE A 163 -2.13 -7.24 -10.41
C ILE A 163 -0.85 -7.55 -11.14
N LYS A 164 -0.64 -6.95 -12.32
CA LYS A 164 0.56 -7.13 -13.14
C LYS A 164 1.66 -6.15 -12.75
N THR A 165 1.30 -4.90 -12.41
CA THR A 165 2.25 -3.82 -12.13
C THR A 165 1.94 -3.11 -10.82
N ALA A 166 2.94 -2.95 -9.96
CA ALA A 166 2.89 -2.08 -8.78
C ALA A 166 3.55 -0.74 -9.08
N VAL A 167 2.89 0.36 -8.76
CA VAL A 167 3.37 1.73 -8.97
C VAL A 167 3.51 2.42 -7.63
N PHE A 168 4.64 3.08 -7.41
CA PHE A 168 4.89 3.92 -6.25
C PHE A 168 4.86 5.40 -6.67
N SER A 169 3.85 6.14 -6.23
CA SER A 169 3.77 7.58 -6.43
C SER A 169 4.63 8.36 -5.43
N ASN A 170 5.02 7.72 -4.35
CA ASN A 170 5.97 8.18 -3.34
C ASN A 170 6.64 6.96 -2.70
N VAL A 171 7.83 7.14 -2.12
CA VAL A 171 8.57 6.13 -1.36
C VAL A 171 8.82 6.58 0.09
N SER A 172 8.20 7.69 0.51
CA SER A 172 8.18 8.15 1.89
C SER A 172 6.75 8.17 2.43
N LYS A 173 6.62 8.01 3.75
CA LYS A 173 5.36 8.09 4.47
C LYS A 173 5.54 8.73 5.83
N PHE A 174 4.45 9.31 6.34
CA PHE A 174 4.39 9.81 7.72
C PHE A 174 4.13 8.63 8.67
N ASP A 175 4.98 8.49 9.70
CA ASP A 175 4.92 7.38 10.66
C ASP A 175 4.15 7.70 11.96
N GLY A 176 3.56 8.89 12.00
CA GLY A 176 2.88 9.42 13.20
C GLY A 176 3.68 10.53 13.89
N SER A 177 4.98 10.61 13.66
CA SER A 177 5.88 11.64 14.23
C SER A 177 6.63 12.43 13.15
N SER A 178 7.11 11.75 12.12
CA SER A 178 7.93 12.35 11.06
C SER A 178 7.71 11.67 9.71
N GLU A 179 8.14 12.34 8.65
CA GLU A 179 8.21 11.73 7.33
C GLU A 179 9.50 10.89 7.23
N ARG A 180 9.37 9.65 6.79
CA ARG A 180 10.49 8.72 6.57
C ARG A 180 10.32 7.91 5.29
N PHE A 181 11.42 7.42 4.75
CA PHE A 181 11.37 6.46 3.66
C PHE A 181 10.79 5.11 4.11
N LEU A 182 10.22 4.39 3.17
CA LEU A 182 9.72 3.03 3.39
C LEU A 182 10.85 2.13 3.90
N MET A 183 10.52 1.29 4.85
CA MET A 183 11.41 0.21 5.26
C MET A 183 11.38 -0.91 4.20
N ALA A 184 12.43 -1.71 4.11
CA ALA A 184 12.54 -2.79 3.13
C ALA A 184 11.36 -3.75 3.16
N HIS A 185 10.87 -4.14 4.34
CA HIS A 185 9.72 -5.03 4.46
C HIS A 185 8.41 -4.39 3.98
N GLU A 186 8.19 -3.09 4.26
CA GLU A 186 7.02 -2.35 3.77
C GLU A 186 7.04 -2.27 2.24
N TYR A 187 8.20 -1.91 1.69
CA TYR A 187 8.41 -1.87 0.25
C TYR A 187 8.18 -3.25 -0.40
N THR A 188 8.83 -4.29 0.10
CA THR A 188 8.74 -5.65 -0.44
C THR A 188 7.31 -6.19 -0.38
N GLN A 189 6.55 -5.88 0.68
CA GLN A 189 5.15 -6.29 0.81
C GLN A 189 4.27 -5.66 -0.28
N MET A 190 4.49 -4.39 -0.60
CA MET A 190 3.76 -3.68 -1.65
C MET A 190 4.26 -4.05 -3.05
N ALA A 191 5.56 -4.08 -3.27
CA ALA A 191 6.18 -4.49 -4.54
C ALA A 191 5.83 -5.93 -4.90
N GLY A 192 5.75 -6.82 -3.91
CA GLY A 192 5.36 -8.22 -4.06
C GLY A 192 3.91 -8.43 -4.53
N ARG A 193 3.12 -7.37 -4.67
CA ARG A 193 1.81 -7.43 -5.33
C ARG A 193 1.90 -7.42 -6.85
N ALA A 194 3.06 -7.09 -7.41
CA ALA A 194 3.30 -7.13 -8.84
C ALA A 194 3.56 -8.55 -9.32
N GLY A 195 2.95 -8.91 -10.45
CA GLY A 195 3.05 -10.22 -11.05
C GLY A 195 1.95 -11.18 -10.60
N ARG A 196 1.23 -11.74 -11.59
CA ARG A 196 0.13 -12.68 -11.32
C ARG A 196 0.71 -14.10 -11.31
N ARG A 197 0.62 -14.73 -10.14
CA ARG A 197 1.14 -16.09 -9.97
C ARG A 197 0.61 -17.06 -11.01
N GLY A 198 1.52 -17.79 -11.68
CA GLY A 198 1.17 -18.75 -12.72
C GLY A 198 0.76 -18.15 -14.07
N ILE A 199 0.76 -16.81 -14.21
CA ILE A 199 0.40 -16.11 -15.47
C ILE A 199 1.56 -15.24 -15.95
N ASP A 200 2.13 -14.41 -15.09
CA ASP A 200 3.22 -13.50 -15.46
C ASP A 200 4.56 -14.11 -15.06
N ALA A 201 5.53 -14.09 -15.98
CA ALA A 201 6.90 -14.51 -15.68
C ALA A 201 7.62 -13.51 -14.77
N ILE A 202 7.28 -12.21 -14.90
CA ILE A 202 7.91 -11.11 -14.17
C ILE A 202 6.84 -10.13 -13.72
N GLY A 203 6.90 -9.71 -12.45
CA GLY A 203 6.13 -8.59 -11.92
C GLY A 203 6.87 -7.26 -12.15
N ASN A 204 6.15 -6.24 -12.63
CA ASN A 204 6.75 -4.92 -12.86
C ASN A 204 6.51 -3.99 -11.68
N VAL A 205 7.57 -3.30 -11.25
CA VAL A 205 7.48 -2.24 -10.22
C VAL A 205 7.95 -0.93 -10.82
N VAL A 206 7.12 0.11 -10.73
CA VAL A 206 7.38 1.42 -11.32
C VAL A 206 7.42 2.48 -10.23
N HIS A 207 8.47 3.32 -10.21
CA HIS A 207 8.60 4.46 -9.31
C HIS A 207 8.43 5.76 -10.07
N CYS A 208 7.52 6.63 -9.61
CA CYS A 208 7.32 7.96 -10.16
C CYS A 208 8.32 8.95 -9.54
N ASN A 209 9.62 8.77 -9.80
CA ASN A 209 10.70 9.54 -9.17
C ASN A 209 10.63 11.06 -9.42
N ASN A 210 9.78 11.50 -10.34
CA ASN A 210 9.49 12.90 -10.61
C ASN A 210 8.36 13.50 -9.73
N LEU A 211 7.74 12.69 -8.86
CA LEU A 211 6.69 13.12 -7.95
C LEU A 211 7.14 13.25 -6.48
N PHE A 212 8.33 12.79 -6.17
CA PHE A 212 8.86 12.80 -4.80
C PHE A 212 10.36 13.08 -4.77
N ASN A 213 10.89 13.43 -3.61
CA ASN A 213 12.31 13.63 -3.41
C ASN A 213 13.06 12.29 -3.51
N LEU A 214 14.00 12.22 -4.47
CA LEU A 214 14.77 11.01 -4.69
C LEU A 214 15.59 10.66 -3.43
N PRO A 215 15.43 9.45 -2.85
CA PRO A 215 16.29 9.01 -1.76
C PRO A 215 17.77 9.01 -2.18
N SER A 216 18.69 9.12 -1.23
CA SER A 216 20.12 8.90 -1.52
C SER A 216 20.33 7.49 -2.08
N ASN A 217 21.40 7.29 -2.82
CA ASN A 217 21.73 5.97 -3.41
C ASN A 217 21.74 4.85 -2.34
N TYR A 218 22.29 5.17 -1.16
CA TYR A 218 22.34 4.22 -0.03
C TYR A 218 20.94 3.89 0.51
N GLU A 219 20.12 4.90 0.75
CA GLU A 219 18.76 4.72 1.27
C GLU A 219 17.89 3.96 0.28
N TYR A 220 18.04 4.26 -1.03
CA TYR A 220 17.29 3.60 -2.07
C TYR A 220 17.65 2.11 -2.16
N LYS A 221 18.94 1.77 -2.17
CA LYS A 221 19.42 0.38 -2.11
C LYS A 221 18.96 -0.34 -0.84
N LYS A 222 19.00 0.33 0.31
CA LYS A 222 18.51 -0.21 1.58
C LYS A 222 17.03 -0.52 1.55
N MET A 223 16.21 0.33 0.92
CA MET A 223 14.78 0.11 0.75
C MET A 223 14.51 -1.07 -0.19
N LEU A 224 15.19 -1.14 -1.34
CA LEU A 224 14.96 -2.17 -2.36
C LEU A 224 15.47 -3.56 -1.93
N ASN A 225 16.66 -3.63 -1.31
CA ASN A 225 17.39 -4.87 -1.04
C ASN A 225 17.65 -5.12 0.46
N GLY A 226 17.04 -4.31 1.33
CA GLY A 226 17.21 -4.46 2.77
C GLY A 226 16.70 -5.80 3.29
N LYS A 227 17.35 -6.31 4.34
CA LYS A 227 16.89 -7.53 5.01
C LYS A 227 15.52 -7.31 5.65
N PRO A 228 14.64 -8.32 5.66
CA PRO A 228 13.39 -8.26 6.41
C PRO A 228 13.67 -7.87 7.86
N GLN A 229 12.81 -7.04 8.42
CA GLN A 229 12.93 -6.68 9.83
C GLN A 229 12.73 -7.95 10.66
N GLN A 230 13.67 -8.24 11.55
CA GLN A 230 13.47 -9.30 12.53
C GLN A 230 12.30 -8.92 13.45
N LEU A 231 11.44 -9.87 13.72
CA LEU A 231 10.38 -9.70 14.70
C LEU A 231 11.03 -9.58 16.09
N VAL A 232 11.13 -8.34 16.57
CA VAL A 232 11.54 -8.08 17.94
C VAL A 232 10.27 -7.87 18.74
N SER A 233 10.08 -8.66 19.79
CA SER A 233 8.96 -8.47 20.69
C SER A 233 9.04 -7.06 21.31
N LYS A 234 8.00 -6.26 21.11
CA LYS A 234 7.80 -4.96 21.78
C LYS A 234 6.95 -5.11 23.04
N PHE A 235 6.95 -6.32 23.62
CA PHE A 235 6.21 -6.58 24.83
C PHE A 235 6.80 -5.74 25.97
N HIS A 236 5.99 -4.83 26.51
CA HIS A 236 6.31 -4.05 27.70
C HIS A 236 5.39 -4.49 28.83
N ILE A 237 5.97 -4.80 29.98
CA ILE A 237 5.21 -5.03 31.20
C ILE A 237 4.68 -3.67 31.65
N SER A 238 3.36 -3.46 31.54
CA SER A 238 2.67 -2.27 32.05
C SER A 238 1.96 -2.56 33.36
N PHE A 239 1.71 -1.55 34.16
CA PHE A 239 0.89 -1.67 35.38
C PHE A 239 -0.50 -2.22 35.07
N ASP A 240 -1.12 -1.79 33.95
CA ASP A 240 -2.43 -2.30 33.50
C ASP A 240 -2.40 -3.80 33.21
N LEU A 241 -1.33 -4.29 32.58
CA LEU A 241 -1.15 -5.74 32.36
C LEU A 241 -1.06 -6.48 33.70
N ILE A 242 -0.27 -5.97 34.64
CA ILE A 242 -0.12 -6.56 35.98
C ILE A 242 -1.46 -6.56 36.71
N PHE A 243 -2.18 -5.43 36.72
CA PHE A 243 -3.49 -5.34 37.33
C PHE A 243 -4.52 -6.26 36.70
N ASN A 244 -4.56 -6.38 35.39
CA ASN A 244 -5.46 -7.29 34.67
C ASN A 244 -5.13 -8.76 34.98
N LEU A 245 -3.85 -9.11 35.05
CA LEU A 245 -3.43 -10.46 35.44
C LEU A 245 -3.78 -10.78 36.89
N LEU A 246 -3.62 -9.84 37.82
CA LEU A 246 -4.02 -10.00 39.22
C LEU A 246 -5.54 -10.10 39.36
N LYS A 247 -6.30 -9.29 38.64
CA LYS A 247 -7.76 -9.32 38.62
C LYS A 247 -8.30 -10.65 38.09
N ASN A 248 -7.70 -11.18 37.03
CA ASN A 248 -8.06 -12.47 36.47
C ASN A 248 -7.64 -13.65 37.35
N LYS A 249 -6.59 -13.47 38.20
CA LYS A 249 -6.17 -14.46 39.20
C LYS A 249 -7.24 -14.72 40.27
N LEU A 250 -8.01 -13.69 40.59
CA LEU A 250 -9.13 -13.82 41.54
C LEU A 250 -10.33 -14.57 40.93
N ALA A 251 -10.34 -14.72 39.60
CA ALA A 251 -11.46 -15.35 38.87
C ALA A 251 -11.23 -16.80 38.45
N GLU A 252 -9.98 -17.29 38.30
CA GLU A 252 -9.74 -18.65 37.76
C GLU A 252 -8.47 -19.35 38.27
N ASN A 253 -8.66 -20.56 38.77
CA ASN A 253 -7.62 -21.53 39.17
C ASN A 253 -7.19 -22.41 37.98
N THR A 254 -6.55 -21.87 36.94
CA THR A 254 -6.22 -22.64 35.74
C THR A 254 -4.71 -22.84 35.48
N LYS A 255 -4.37 -24.02 34.86
CA LYS A 255 -3.00 -24.38 34.44
C LYS A 255 -2.32 -23.32 33.56
N GLN A 256 -3.09 -22.57 32.77
CA GLN A 256 -2.64 -21.53 31.88
C GLN A 256 -2.01 -20.36 32.62
N PHE A 257 -2.55 -20.02 33.80
CA PHE A 257 -2.03 -18.95 34.67
C PHE A 257 -0.64 -19.24 35.23
N ARG A 258 -0.32 -20.50 35.55
CA ARG A 258 1.03 -20.90 36.03
C ARG A 258 2.11 -20.66 34.95
N GLY A 259 1.80 -20.86 33.70
CA GLY A 259 2.70 -20.56 32.59
C GLY A 259 3.00 -19.07 32.46
N TYR A 260 1.97 -18.23 32.61
CA TYR A 260 2.13 -16.76 32.56
C TYR A 260 2.94 -16.23 33.75
N ILE A 261 2.73 -16.74 34.95
CA ILE A 261 3.51 -16.33 36.16
C ILE A 261 4.99 -16.73 36.00
N ARG A 262 5.27 -17.91 35.48
CA ARG A 262 6.64 -18.34 35.21
C ARG A 262 7.32 -17.42 34.20
N TYR A 263 6.65 -17.08 33.12
CA TYR A 263 7.15 -16.14 32.10
C TYR A 263 7.38 -14.73 32.67
N LEU A 264 6.46 -14.23 33.50
CA LEU A 264 6.61 -12.93 34.17
C LEU A 264 7.77 -12.91 35.16
N ASN A 265 8.01 -13.99 35.90
CA ASN A 265 9.14 -14.11 36.79
C ASN A 265 10.47 -14.16 36.03
N GLU A 266 10.55 -14.86 34.91
CA GLU A 266 11.74 -14.88 34.04
C GLU A 266 12.01 -13.51 33.39
N ALA A 267 10.95 -12.79 32.94
CA ALA A 267 11.06 -11.45 32.40
C ALA A 267 11.45 -10.40 33.46
N LEU A 268 10.88 -10.48 34.68
CA LEU A 268 11.26 -9.62 35.80
C LEU A 268 12.70 -9.89 36.26
N PHE A 269 13.14 -11.13 36.26
CA PHE A 269 14.51 -11.51 36.63
C PHE A 269 15.52 -10.97 35.62
N SER A 270 15.24 -11.06 34.32
CA SER A 270 16.06 -10.47 33.25
C SER A 270 16.11 -8.94 33.35
N PHE A 271 14.99 -8.29 33.69
CA PHE A 271 14.92 -6.85 33.87
C PHE A 271 15.74 -6.37 35.09
N LEU A 272 15.65 -7.08 36.20
CA LEU A 272 16.44 -6.77 37.43
C LEU A 272 17.95 -6.96 37.19
N ILE A 273 18.35 -7.96 36.43
CA ILE A 273 19.75 -8.17 36.04
C ILE A 273 20.23 -7.00 35.14
N SER A 274 19.46 -6.61 34.12
CA SER A 274 19.82 -5.49 33.24
C SER A 274 19.90 -4.15 33.98
N PHE A 275 19.05 -3.93 34.99
CA PHE A 275 19.06 -2.71 35.80
C PHE A 275 20.24 -2.64 36.75
N ASN A 276 20.72 -3.77 37.26
CA ASN A 276 21.92 -3.82 38.10
C ASN A 276 23.22 -3.64 37.31
N PHE A 277 23.28 -4.05 36.06
CA PHE A 277 24.44 -3.81 35.19
C PHE A 277 24.56 -2.34 34.72
N SER A 278 23.45 -1.60 34.63
CA SER A 278 23.49 -0.18 34.23
C SER A 278 23.83 0.78 35.37
N LYS A 279 23.88 0.31 36.63
CA LYS A 279 24.29 1.13 37.80
C LYS A 279 25.75 1.00 38.15
N ASN A 280 26.50 0.07 37.50
CA ASN A 280 27.91 -0.18 37.76
C ASN A 280 28.80 0.11 36.54
N ALA A 281 28.34 0.94 35.57
CA ALA A 281 29.10 1.43 34.42
C ALA A 281 29.24 2.97 34.50
#